data_3a231564bc4e52b5fb8cd79beddbcdb5
#
_entry.id   3a231564bc4e52b5fb8cd79beddbcdb5
#
_cell.length_a   1.000
_cell.length_b   1.000
_cell.length_c   1.000
_cell.angle_alpha   90.00
_cell.angle_beta   90.00
_cell.angle_gamma   90.00
#
_symmetry.space_group_name_H-M   'P 1'
#
loop_
_entity.id
_entity.type
_entity.pdbx_description
1 polymer ?
#
loop_
_entity_poly.entity_id
_entity_poly.type
_entity_poly.pdbx_seq_one_letter_code
_entity_poly.pdbx_strand_id
1 'polypeptide(L)'
;MKIKLFAVLAVGIVLLTYATALSASPVPLAGKRVLVHLKTGFKQDDNQPCVAFDVALAALKQGAKVEMFFDAAAVVDLKLWQGKPTSLAYEVPEKLKEILVGEYKTPAKKDFPKTYQEFLRWLHTQGVEVTFNGTMAYLTSLSGGIHDVGQLELIAKPLSLAEMLQHRARADIYLVY
;
A
#
# COMPACT_ATOMS: atom_id res chain seq x y z
N MET A 1 -35.48 52.85 -1.96
CA MET A 1 -35.44 51.46 -1.48
C MET A 1 -34.90 50.48 -2.53
N LYS A 2 -33.88 50.84 -3.33
CA LYS A 2 -33.30 49.98 -4.40
C LYS A 2 -31.84 49.56 -4.18
N ILE A 3 -31.16 50.11 -3.16
CA ILE A 3 -29.71 49.89 -2.93
C ILE A 3 -29.44 48.63 -2.09
N LYS A 4 -30.38 48.13 -1.30
CA LYS A 4 -30.20 46.94 -0.43
C LYS A 4 -30.22 45.58 -1.19
N LEU A 5 -30.82 45.54 -2.41
CA LEU A 5 -30.96 44.30 -3.16
C LEU A 5 -29.63 43.90 -3.86
N PHE A 6 -28.83 44.86 -4.29
CA PHE A 6 -27.56 44.62 -4.96
C PHE A 6 -26.46 44.10 -4.02
N ALA A 7 -26.45 44.53 -2.76
CA ALA A 7 -25.47 44.11 -1.77
C ALA A 7 -25.64 42.62 -1.39
N VAL A 8 -26.87 42.12 -1.32
CA VAL A 8 -27.16 40.73 -0.98
C VAL A 8 -26.77 39.77 -2.13
N LEU A 9 -26.96 40.21 -3.38
CA LEU A 9 -26.61 39.42 -4.54
C LEU A 9 -25.08 39.27 -4.70
N ALA A 10 -24.31 40.34 -4.42
CA ALA A 10 -22.85 40.32 -4.50
C ALA A 10 -22.21 39.39 -3.44
N VAL A 11 -22.76 39.38 -2.21
CA VAL A 11 -22.26 38.49 -1.14
C VAL A 11 -22.58 37.02 -1.45
N GLY A 12 -23.75 36.74 -2.03
CA GLY A 12 -24.13 35.39 -2.43
C GLY A 12 -23.22 34.79 -3.52
N ILE A 13 -22.83 35.60 -4.51
CA ILE A 13 -21.95 35.17 -5.59
C ILE A 13 -20.51 34.92 -5.10
N VAL A 14 -20.01 35.74 -4.17
CA VAL A 14 -18.69 35.55 -3.56
C VAL A 14 -18.63 34.27 -2.72
N LEU A 15 -19.69 33.96 -1.96
CA LEU A 15 -19.76 32.74 -1.18
C LEU A 15 -19.87 31.47 -2.04
N LEU A 16 -20.57 31.52 -3.19
CA LEU A 16 -20.62 30.39 -4.12
C LEU A 16 -19.28 30.13 -4.80
N THR A 17 -18.51 31.17 -5.12
CA THR A 17 -17.17 30.98 -5.74
C THR A 17 -16.15 30.44 -4.77
N TYR A 18 -16.24 30.71 -3.47
CA TYR A 18 -15.37 30.11 -2.45
C TYR A 18 -15.69 28.65 -2.17
N ALA A 19 -16.94 28.21 -2.29
CA ALA A 19 -17.34 26.82 -2.06
C ALA A 19 -16.84 25.87 -3.18
N THR A 20 -16.60 26.36 -4.38
CA THR A 20 -16.08 25.53 -5.49
C THR A 20 -14.55 25.43 -5.51
N ALA A 21 -13.83 26.31 -4.79
CA ALA A 21 -12.37 26.32 -4.76
C ALA A 21 -11.75 25.31 -3.78
N LEU A 22 -12.54 24.64 -2.94
CA LEU A 22 -12.07 23.70 -1.91
C LEU A 22 -12.10 22.23 -2.36
N SER A 23 -12.57 21.95 -3.56
CA SER A 23 -12.45 20.63 -4.16
C SER A 23 -11.10 20.54 -4.86
N ALA A 24 -10.02 20.34 -4.08
CA ALA A 24 -8.73 20.00 -4.66
C ALA A 24 -8.93 18.74 -5.49
N SER A 25 -8.80 18.85 -6.80
CA SER A 25 -8.79 17.69 -7.68
C SER A 25 -7.74 16.72 -7.16
N PRO A 26 -8.03 15.43 -7.00
CA PRO A 26 -7.05 14.48 -6.53
C PRO A 26 -5.82 14.56 -7.44
N VAL A 27 -4.63 14.74 -6.84
CA VAL A 27 -3.37 14.78 -7.59
C VAL A 27 -3.21 13.41 -8.22
N PRO A 28 -3.16 13.29 -9.55
CA PRO A 28 -3.00 12.00 -10.18
C PRO A 28 -1.67 11.37 -9.77
N LEU A 29 -1.69 10.12 -9.31
CA LEU A 29 -0.48 9.36 -9.01
C LEU A 29 0.10 8.66 -10.24
N ALA A 30 -0.49 8.87 -11.41
CA ALA A 30 -0.05 8.25 -12.66
C ALA A 30 1.45 8.46 -12.92
N GLY A 31 2.18 7.36 -13.02
CA GLY A 31 3.62 7.35 -13.24
C GLY A 31 4.49 7.65 -12.02
N LYS A 32 3.91 8.07 -10.89
CA LYS A 32 4.64 8.27 -9.63
C LYS A 32 5.09 6.93 -9.04
N ARG A 33 6.25 6.93 -8.41
CA ARG A 33 6.76 5.79 -7.64
C ARG A 33 6.33 5.94 -6.18
N VAL A 34 5.52 4.99 -5.72
CA VAL A 34 5.05 4.92 -4.33
C VAL A 34 5.75 3.74 -3.65
N LEU A 35 6.55 4.03 -2.63
CA LEU A 35 7.19 3.03 -1.78
C LEU A 35 6.40 2.90 -0.49
N VAL A 36 5.74 1.76 -0.31
CA VAL A 36 5.03 1.36 0.91
C VAL A 36 5.96 0.49 1.74
N HIS A 37 6.54 1.07 2.78
CA HIS A 37 7.53 0.44 3.64
C HIS A 37 6.86 -0.15 4.88
N LEU A 38 6.80 -1.47 4.97
CA LEU A 38 6.27 -2.20 6.12
C LEU A 38 7.43 -2.52 7.09
N LYS A 39 7.34 -2.02 8.30
CA LYS A 39 8.28 -2.30 9.40
C LYS A 39 7.65 -3.11 10.52
N THR A 40 6.35 -2.96 10.70
CA THR A 40 5.55 -3.64 11.71
C THR A 40 4.96 -4.92 11.11
N GLY A 41 5.16 -6.06 11.77
CA GLY A 41 4.59 -7.33 11.33
C GLY A 41 3.21 -7.57 11.92
N PHE A 42 2.39 -8.41 11.26
CA PHE A 42 1.03 -8.77 11.66
C PHE A 42 0.91 -9.27 13.12
N LYS A 43 1.95 -9.91 13.64
CA LYS A 43 1.96 -10.39 15.03
C LYS A 43 2.22 -9.31 16.08
N GLN A 44 2.69 -8.13 15.65
CA GLN A 44 2.97 -7.01 16.55
C GLN A 44 1.79 -6.04 16.59
N ASP A 45 1.30 -5.65 15.45
CA ASP A 45 0.14 -4.77 15.26
C ASP A 45 -0.42 -5.05 13.85
N ASP A 46 -1.55 -5.73 13.77
CA ASP A 46 -2.16 -6.12 12.50
C ASP A 46 -2.77 -4.94 11.73
N ASN A 47 -3.05 -3.82 12.39
CA ASN A 47 -3.61 -2.63 11.74
C ASN A 47 -2.60 -2.01 10.76
N GLN A 48 -1.32 -1.92 11.14
CA GLN A 48 -0.30 -1.30 10.30
C GLN A 48 -0.12 -2.01 8.95
N PRO A 49 0.11 -3.35 8.90
CA PRO A 49 0.17 -4.07 7.64
C PRO A 49 -1.16 -3.99 6.86
N CYS A 50 -2.33 -4.09 7.52
CA CYS A 50 -3.62 -3.96 6.84
C CYS A 50 -3.70 -2.65 6.06
N VAL A 51 -3.40 -1.51 6.71
CA VAL A 51 -3.41 -0.19 6.06
C VAL A 51 -2.38 -0.12 4.92
N ALA A 52 -1.21 -0.74 5.09
CA ALA A 52 -0.19 -0.78 4.03
C ALA A 52 -0.69 -1.47 2.75
N PHE A 53 -1.41 -2.59 2.87
CA PHE A 53 -2.02 -3.28 1.73
C PHE A 53 -3.10 -2.44 1.05
N ASP A 54 -3.95 -1.76 1.83
CA ASP A 54 -5.00 -0.89 1.32
C ASP A 54 -4.42 0.29 0.54
N VAL A 55 -3.39 0.91 1.09
CA VAL A 55 -2.69 2.03 0.45
C VAL A 55 -1.95 1.60 -0.80
N ALA A 56 -1.34 0.40 -0.81
CA ALA A 56 -0.74 -0.16 -2.01
C ALA A 56 -1.78 -0.33 -3.14
N LEU A 57 -2.98 -0.87 -2.81
CA LEU A 57 -4.08 -0.98 -3.75
C LEU A 57 -4.56 0.40 -4.22
N ALA A 58 -4.77 1.34 -3.29
CA ALA A 58 -5.22 2.69 -3.61
C ALA A 58 -4.26 3.41 -4.57
N ALA A 59 -2.95 3.35 -4.30
CA ALA A 59 -1.93 3.96 -5.15
C ALA A 59 -1.89 3.30 -6.55
N LEU A 60 -1.96 1.96 -6.61
CA LEU A 60 -2.01 1.21 -7.86
C LEU A 60 -3.22 1.63 -8.71
N LYS A 61 -4.41 1.77 -8.11
CA LYS A 61 -5.64 2.19 -8.81
C LYS A 61 -5.59 3.63 -9.32
N GLN A 62 -4.73 4.46 -8.72
CA GLN A 62 -4.46 5.81 -9.21
C GLN A 62 -3.34 5.87 -10.25
N GLY A 63 -2.86 4.71 -10.75
CA GLY A 63 -1.86 4.62 -11.82
C GLY A 63 -0.41 4.77 -11.35
N ALA A 64 -0.14 4.66 -10.04
CA ALA A 64 1.21 4.68 -9.51
C ALA A 64 1.98 3.38 -9.83
N LYS A 65 3.31 3.49 -9.88
CA LYS A 65 4.22 2.35 -9.78
C LYS A 65 4.45 2.08 -8.30
N VAL A 66 3.94 0.96 -7.81
CA VAL A 66 3.94 0.66 -6.37
C VAL A 66 5.00 -0.40 -6.05
N GLU A 67 5.74 -0.16 -5.00
CA GLU A 67 6.62 -1.15 -4.36
C GLU A 67 6.18 -1.32 -2.90
N MET A 68 5.99 -2.58 -2.48
CA MET A 68 5.82 -2.97 -1.08
C MET A 68 7.14 -3.52 -0.58
N PHE A 69 7.76 -2.81 0.35
CA PHE A 69 9.05 -3.16 0.93
C PHE A 69 8.89 -3.63 2.37
N PHE A 70 9.24 -4.90 2.63
CA PHE A 70 9.17 -5.53 3.94
C PHE A 70 10.52 -5.40 4.66
N ASP A 71 10.51 -4.79 5.83
CA ASP A 71 11.69 -4.55 6.65
C ASP A 71 11.44 -4.90 8.12
N ALA A 72 12.47 -4.94 8.91
CA ALA A 72 12.40 -5.19 10.35
C ALA A 72 11.52 -6.41 10.67
N ALA A 73 10.50 -6.25 11.52
CA ALA A 73 9.60 -7.32 11.90
C ALA A 73 8.71 -7.82 10.75
N ALA A 74 8.38 -6.95 9.79
CA ALA A 74 7.54 -7.34 8.65
C ALA A 74 8.20 -8.35 7.70
N VAL A 75 9.54 -8.49 7.70
CA VAL A 75 10.22 -9.54 6.92
C VAL A 75 9.74 -10.94 7.31
N VAL A 76 9.43 -11.14 8.61
CA VAL A 76 8.95 -12.43 9.13
C VAL A 76 7.57 -12.78 8.58
N ASP A 77 6.76 -11.80 8.18
CA ASP A 77 5.43 -12.05 7.62
C ASP A 77 5.50 -12.78 6.27
N LEU A 78 6.56 -12.57 5.51
CA LEU A 78 6.81 -13.28 4.24
C LEU A 78 7.18 -14.75 4.43
N LYS A 79 7.39 -15.23 5.67
CA LYS A 79 7.83 -16.59 5.95
C LYS A 79 6.83 -17.63 5.47
N LEU A 80 7.36 -18.65 4.79
CA LEU A 80 6.66 -19.90 4.46
C LEU A 80 7.12 -21.01 5.39
N TRP A 81 6.19 -21.76 5.94
CA TRP A 81 6.45 -23.01 6.65
C TRP A 81 5.93 -24.17 5.81
N GLN A 82 6.83 -25.02 5.33
CA GLN A 82 6.49 -26.11 4.40
C GLN A 82 5.69 -25.61 3.17
N GLY A 83 6.08 -24.44 2.63
CA GLY A 83 5.40 -23.82 1.50
C GLY A 83 4.09 -23.10 1.81
N LYS A 84 3.65 -23.08 3.09
CA LYS A 84 2.43 -22.39 3.53
C LYS A 84 2.77 -21.08 4.25
N PRO A 85 1.94 -20.03 4.10
CA PRO A 85 2.15 -18.77 4.81
C PRO A 85 2.01 -18.95 6.31
N THR A 86 2.74 -18.15 7.06
CA THR A 86 2.59 -18.05 8.51
C THR A 86 1.72 -16.84 8.88
N SER A 87 2.29 -15.65 8.94
CA SER A 87 1.56 -14.42 9.29
C SER A 87 0.62 -13.96 8.17
N LEU A 88 1.00 -14.09 6.90
CA LEU A 88 0.12 -13.73 5.77
C LEU A 88 -1.07 -14.69 5.58
N ALA A 89 -1.19 -15.75 6.40
CA ALA A 89 -2.38 -16.60 6.42
C ALA A 89 -3.61 -15.92 7.05
N TYR A 90 -3.45 -14.75 7.71
CA TYR A 90 -4.58 -13.99 8.24
C TYR A 90 -5.58 -13.66 7.13
N GLU A 91 -6.86 -13.82 7.45
CA GLU A 91 -7.94 -13.48 6.52
C GLU A 91 -8.08 -11.96 6.38
N VAL A 92 -8.33 -11.52 5.15
CA VAL A 92 -8.72 -10.13 4.91
C VAL A 92 -10.13 -9.93 5.46
N PRO A 93 -10.37 -8.97 6.37
CA PRO A 93 -11.68 -8.76 6.98
C PRO A 93 -12.77 -8.49 5.93
N GLU A 94 -13.94 -9.12 6.07
CA GLU A 94 -15.05 -8.97 5.11
C GLU A 94 -15.47 -7.51 4.93
N LYS A 95 -15.52 -6.74 6.02
CA LYS A 95 -15.83 -5.32 5.97
C LYS A 95 -14.82 -4.52 5.15
N LEU A 96 -13.54 -4.87 5.24
CA LEU A 96 -12.50 -4.26 4.43
C LEU A 96 -12.66 -4.59 2.94
N LYS A 97 -12.94 -5.86 2.61
CA LYS A 97 -13.24 -6.28 1.24
C LYS A 97 -14.40 -5.48 0.65
N GLU A 98 -15.48 -5.28 1.43
CA GLU A 98 -16.63 -4.48 1.01
C GLU A 98 -16.27 -3.03 0.69
N ILE A 99 -15.44 -2.40 1.53
CA ILE A 99 -14.95 -1.03 1.32
C ILE A 99 -14.12 -0.95 0.04
N LEU A 100 -13.10 -1.82 -0.10
CA LEU A 100 -12.18 -1.79 -1.22
C LEU A 100 -12.88 -2.09 -2.57
N VAL A 101 -13.78 -3.08 -2.58
CA VAL A 101 -14.60 -3.38 -3.76
C VAL A 101 -15.55 -2.23 -4.08
N GLY A 102 -16.16 -1.62 -3.07
CA GLY A 102 -17.05 -0.46 -3.23
C GLY A 102 -16.33 0.72 -3.86
N GLU A 103 -15.09 0.98 -3.46
CA GLU A 103 -14.29 2.11 -3.93
C GLU A 103 -13.64 1.84 -5.30
N TYR A 104 -12.98 0.69 -5.46
CA TYR A 104 -12.15 0.43 -6.63
C TYR A 104 -12.80 -0.45 -7.69
N LYS A 105 -13.94 -1.09 -7.41
CA LYS A 105 -14.71 -1.94 -8.34
C LYS A 105 -13.98 -3.19 -8.83
N THR A 106 -12.75 -3.42 -8.45
CA THR A 106 -11.94 -4.57 -8.84
C THR A 106 -10.96 -4.97 -7.71
N PRO A 107 -10.77 -6.29 -7.49
CA PRO A 107 -11.54 -7.39 -8.08
C PRO A 107 -13.00 -7.36 -7.65
N ALA A 108 -13.88 -8.14 -8.31
CA ALA A 108 -15.26 -8.31 -7.82
C ALA A 108 -15.22 -8.97 -6.42
N LYS A 109 -16.23 -8.71 -5.56
CA LYS A 109 -16.25 -9.21 -4.17
C LYS A 109 -16.04 -10.73 -4.07
N LYS A 110 -16.64 -11.51 -4.95
CA LYS A 110 -16.49 -12.97 -5.00
C LYS A 110 -15.06 -13.44 -5.34
N ASP A 111 -14.30 -12.60 -6.05
CA ASP A 111 -12.95 -12.89 -6.53
C ASP A 111 -11.87 -12.17 -5.69
N PHE A 112 -12.29 -11.44 -4.63
CA PHE A 112 -11.36 -10.75 -3.75
C PHE A 112 -10.53 -11.76 -2.96
N PRO A 113 -9.21 -11.55 -2.81
CA PRO A 113 -8.32 -12.43 -2.04
C PRO A 113 -8.86 -12.71 -0.64
N LYS A 114 -8.78 -13.97 -0.19
CA LYS A 114 -9.28 -14.37 1.13
C LYS A 114 -8.27 -14.05 2.22
N THR A 115 -6.99 -14.27 1.94
CA THR A 115 -5.89 -14.05 2.89
C THR A 115 -4.98 -12.93 2.41
N TYR A 116 -4.16 -12.38 3.31
CA TYR A 116 -3.17 -11.38 2.94
C TYR A 116 -2.08 -11.93 2.02
N GLN A 117 -1.79 -13.25 2.07
CA GLN A 117 -0.90 -13.88 1.09
C GLN A 117 -1.49 -13.83 -0.32
N GLU A 118 -2.77 -14.22 -0.45
CA GLU A 118 -3.46 -14.14 -1.74
C GLU A 118 -3.55 -12.69 -2.21
N PHE A 119 -3.76 -11.73 -1.30
CA PHE A 119 -3.82 -10.31 -1.62
C PHE A 119 -2.45 -9.80 -2.10
N LEU A 120 -1.35 -10.14 -1.43
CA LEU A 120 0.01 -9.80 -1.85
C LEU A 120 0.31 -10.34 -3.24
N ARG A 121 0.03 -11.62 -3.48
CA ARG A 121 0.24 -12.28 -4.78
C ARG A 121 -0.63 -11.64 -5.86
N TRP A 122 -1.88 -11.33 -5.56
CA TRP A 122 -2.75 -10.65 -6.50
C TRP A 122 -2.22 -9.24 -6.82
N LEU A 123 -1.84 -8.43 -5.84
CA LEU A 123 -1.20 -7.13 -6.05
C LEU A 123 0.04 -7.25 -6.94
N HIS A 124 0.86 -8.27 -6.71
CA HIS A 124 2.04 -8.56 -7.55
C HIS A 124 1.63 -8.84 -9.01
N THR A 125 0.57 -9.62 -9.27
CA THR A 125 0.08 -9.85 -10.64
C THR A 125 -0.45 -8.57 -11.31
N GLN A 126 -0.82 -7.57 -10.52
CA GLN A 126 -1.25 -6.25 -11.01
C GLN A 126 -0.06 -5.28 -11.22
N GLY A 127 1.18 -5.73 -10.98
CA GLY A 127 2.39 -4.95 -11.22
C GLY A 127 3.00 -4.29 -9.97
N VAL A 128 2.51 -4.62 -8.76
CA VAL A 128 3.17 -4.20 -7.51
C VAL A 128 4.47 -4.98 -7.36
N GLU A 129 5.58 -4.28 -7.19
CA GLU A 129 6.86 -4.90 -6.85
C GLU A 129 6.87 -5.25 -5.36
N VAL A 130 7.34 -6.47 -5.03
CA VAL A 130 7.47 -6.93 -3.65
C VAL A 130 8.95 -7.13 -3.35
N THR A 131 9.46 -6.42 -2.36
CA THR A 131 10.87 -6.47 -1.97
C THR A 131 11.00 -6.63 -0.46
N PHE A 132 12.16 -7.09 0.01
CA PHE A 132 12.44 -7.22 1.44
C PHE A 132 13.89 -6.94 1.78
N ASN A 133 14.13 -6.58 3.05
CA ASN A 133 15.47 -6.41 3.60
C ASN A 133 16.18 -7.77 3.73
N GLY A 134 17.09 -8.05 2.80
CA GLY A 134 17.86 -9.30 2.77
C GLY A 134 18.77 -9.45 4.00
N THR A 135 19.30 -8.36 4.54
CA THR A 135 20.09 -8.40 5.78
C THR A 135 19.25 -8.87 6.97
N MET A 136 18.01 -8.36 7.10
CA MET A 136 17.09 -8.80 8.16
C MET A 136 16.69 -10.27 7.98
N ALA A 137 16.41 -10.71 6.74
CA ALA A 137 16.10 -12.11 6.47
C ALA A 137 17.24 -13.04 6.86
N TYR A 138 18.49 -12.66 6.57
CA TYR A 138 19.69 -13.40 6.96
C TYR A 138 19.87 -13.43 8.49
N LEU A 139 19.75 -12.27 9.17
CA LEU A 139 19.89 -12.17 10.62
C LEU A 139 18.81 -12.96 11.39
N THR A 140 17.63 -13.10 10.81
CA THR A 140 16.53 -13.88 11.41
C THR A 140 16.52 -15.34 10.97
N SER A 141 17.57 -15.81 10.28
CA SER A 141 17.72 -17.19 9.77
C SER A 141 16.58 -17.61 8.83
N LEU A 142 15.98 -16.69 8.12
CA LEU A 142 14.95 -16.95 7.10
C LEU A 142 15.56 -17.19 5.71
N SER A 143 16.81 -16.76 5.51
CA SER A 143 17.58 -16.98 4.28
C SER A 143 19.01 -17.40 4.59
N GLY A 144 19.69 -17.99 3.60
CA GLY A 144 21.10 -18.37 3.69
C GLY A 144 22.08 -17.24 3.37
N GLY A 145 21.56 -16.06 2.96
CA GLY A 145 22.37 -14.89 2.61
C GLY A 145 21.49 -13.70 2.25
N ILE A 146 22.11 -12.52 2.12
CA ILE A 146 21.40 -11.25 1.90
C ILE A 146 20.71 -11.15 0.52
N HIS A 147 21.08 -11.99 -0.43
CA HIS A 147 20.49 -12.06 -1.78
C HIS A 147 19.71 -13.35 -2.02
N ASP A 148 19.45 -14.10 -0.95
CA ASP A 148 18.71 -15.36 -1.01
C ASP A 148 17.29 -15.17 -0.50
N VAL A 149 16.31 -15.72 -1.23
CA VAL A 149 14.90 -15.70 -0.83
C VAL A 149 14.65 -16.64 0.36
N GLY A 150 15.40 -17.76 0.44
CA GLY A 150 15.31 -18.70 1.54
C GLY A 150 13.92 -19.30 1.72
N GLN A 151 13.34 -19.09 2.91
CA GLN A 151 12.03 -19.59 3.30
C GLN A 151 10.91 -18.55 3.13
N LEU A 152 11.12 -17.53 2.29
CA LEU A 152 10.18 -16.43 2.11
C LEU A 152 9.33 -16.58 0.84
N GLU A 153 8.34 -15.73 0.68
CA GLU A 153 7.51 -15.65 -0.52
C GLU A 153 8.36 -15.50 -1.79
N LEU A 154 8.19 -16.40 -2.75
CA LEU A 154 9.01 -16.46 -3.96
C LEU A 154 8.85 -15.25 -4.90
N ILE A 155 7.76 -14.50 -4.76
CA ILE A 155 7.53 -13.26 -5.51
C ILE A 155 8.33 -12.09 -4.95
N ALA A 156 8.83 -12.21 -3.72
CA ALA A 156 9.58 -11.15 -3.05
C ALA A 156 11.06 -11.20 -3.40
N LYS A 157 11.66 -10.05 -3.69
CA LYS A 157 13.07 -9.92 -4.06
C LYS A 157 13.88 -9.37 -2.89
N PRO A 158 15.00 -10.00 -2.53
CA PRO A 158 15.89 -9.47 -1.50
C PRO A 158 16.60 -8.20 -1.97
N LEU A 159 16.73 -7.23 -1.07
CA LEU A 159 17.55 -6.03 -1.27
C LEU A 159 18.65 -5.97 -0.21
N SER A 160 19.86 -5.62 -0.65
CA SER A 160 20.92 -5.17 0.26
C SER A 160 20.60 -3.79 0.86
N LEU A 161 21.30 -3.38 1.92
CA LEU A 161 21.11 -2.06 2.52
C LEU A 161 21.36 -0.91 1.53
N ALA A 162 22.33 -1.08 0.61
CA ALA A 162 22.62 -0.09 -0.42
C ALA A 162 21.47 0.03 -1.44
N GLU A 163 20.91 -1.10 -1.88
CA GLU A 163 19.76 -1.13 -2.79
C GLU A 163 18.50 -0.54 -2.12
N MET A 164 18.25 -0.85 -0.86
CA MET A 164 17.16 -0.23 -0.09
C MET A 164 17.24 1.30 -0.11
N LEU A 165 18.43 1.87 0.12
CA LEU A 165 18.63 3.34 0.05
C LEU A 165 18.35 3.88 -1.35
N GLN A 166 18.75 3.15 -2.40
CA GLN A 166 18.48 3.54 -3.78
C GLN A 166 16.98 3.49 -4.10
N HIS A 167 16.26 2.45 -3.68
CA HIS A 167 14.81 2.34 -3.85
C HIS A 167 14.09 3.49 -3.15
N ARG A 168 14.46 3.78 -1.91
CA ARG A 168 13.92 4.91 -1.15
C ARG A 168 14.21 6.26 -1.82
N ALA A 169 15.43 6.47 -2.31
CA ALA A 169 15.82 7.72 -2.97
C ALA A 169 15.08 7.95 -4.31
N ARG A 170 14.61 6.88 -4.96
CA ARG A 170 13.86 6.95 -6.22
C ARG A 170 12.35 7.09 -6.02
N ALA A 171 11.84 6.95 -4.80
CA ALA A 171 10.42 7.08 -4.51
C ALA A 171 9.99 8.55 -4.57
N ASP A 172 8.91 8.84 -5.29
CA ASP A 172 8.24 10.15 -5.26
C ASP A 172 7.42 10.31 -3.96
N ILE A 173 6.86 9.19 -3.48
CA ILE A 173 6.07 9.13 -2.25
C ILE A 173 6.58 7.95 -1.42
N TYR A 174 6.92 8.22 -0.17
CA TYR A 174 7.42 7.24 0.78
C TYR A 174 6.52 7.18 2.01
N LEU A 175 5.93 6.02 2.26
CA LEU A 175 4.99 5.77 3.36
C LEU A 175 5.53 4.64 4.23
N VAL A 176 5.41 4.76 5.55
CA VAL A 176 5.93 3.79 6.53
C VAL A 176 4.82 3.30 7.44
N TYR A 177 4.73 1.99 7.63
CA TYR A 177 3.76 1.30 8.46
C TYR A 177 4.41 0.31 9.43
#